data_f2a8442e3525dafa70f6b50117fa3f57
#
_entry.id   f2a8442e3525dafa70f6b50117fa3f57
#
_cell.length_a   1.000
_cell.length_b   1.000
_cell.length_c   1.000
_cell.angle_alpha   90.00
_cell.angle_beta   90.00
_cell.angle_gamma   90.00
#
_symmetry.space_group_name_H-M   'P 1'
#
loop_
_entity.id
_entity.type
_entity.pdbx_description
1 polymer ?
#
loop_
_entity_poly.entity_id
_entity_poly.type
_entity_poly.pdbx_seq_one_letter_code
_entity_poly.pdbx_strand_id
1 'polypeptide(L)'
;NLVLENLEKLGGFECKSYTILNAPKLKRIDEKLYIGVAASKVGSINAQEILNGLSSITYVGKDLRIDCSGIESFEPLRNLSFVGGDLIFDIGGSERNNLQSFTGFESLTTIGGRLIWGTGVSSAGSVSTYTSFSNIQSFQGFNNLSSIGGFRMSINYGDFSKFTSFAGLENLRQIKGDFTIEIEDSFWGLSDISALTNLETVEGSEFKIKGCYKLEDFTPLKQALTSYQGTFSTYSNG
;
A
#
# COMPACT_ATOMS: atom_id res chain seq x y z
N ASN A 1 -8.79 24.82 -8.96
CA ASN A 1 -9.75 23.78 -8.57
C ASN A 1 -10.59 23.42 -9.79
N LEU A 2 -10.67 22.12 -10.08
CA LEU A 2 -11.59 21.58 -11.08
C LEU A 2 -12.77 20.95 -10.33
N VAL A 3 -13.96 21.50 -10.52
CA VAL A 3 -15.18 21.03 -9.87
C VAL A 3 -16.06 20.34 -10.92
N LEU A 4 -16.33 19.05 -10.72
CA LEU A 4 -17.09 18.17 -11.61
C LEU A 4 -18.24 17.51 -10.84
N GLU A 5 -19.22 18.31 -10.46
CA GLU A 5 -20.31 17.92 -9.53
C GLU A 5 -21.14 16.69 -9.96
N ASN A 6 -21.24 16.45 -11.26
CA ASN A 6 -22.07 15.38 -11.81
C ASN A 6 -21.27 14.26 -12.49
N LEU A 7 -19.96 14.29 -12.39
CA LEU A 7 -19.11 13.25 -12.96
C LEU A 7 -19.20 11.97 -12.11
N GLU A 8 -19.69 10.89 -12.69
CA GLU A 8 -19.79 9.58 -12.00
C GLU A 8 -18.71 8.60 -12.43
N LYS A 9 -18.13 8.80 -13.63
CA LYS A 9 -17.14 7.90 -14.22
C LYS A 9 -16.09 8.68 -14.99
N LEU A 10 -14.84 8.22 -14.90
CA LEU A 10 -13.70 8.78 -15.61
C LEU A 10 -12.85 7.64 -16.20
N GLY A 11 -12.20 7.88 -17.34
CA GLY A 11 -11.23 6.93 -17.92
C GLY A 11 -10.03 6.74 -17.00
N GLY A 12 -9.20 7.74 -16.84
CA GLY A 12 -8.07 7.74 -15.92
C GLY A 12 -7.84 9.14 -15.36
N PHE A 13 -7.11 9.22 -14.25
CA PHE A 13 -6.77 10.49 -13.66
C PHE A 13 -5.36 10.47 -13.08
N GLU A 14 -4.56 11.45 -13.45
CA GLU A 14 -3.25 11.68 -12.88
C GLU A 14 -3.16 13.11 -12.35
N CYS A 15 -3.05 13.25 -11.04
CA CYS A 15 -2.77 14.51 -10.40
C CYS A 15 -1.30 14.55 -9.96
N LYS A 16 -0.48 15.27 -10.69
CA LYS A 16 0.96 15.43 -10.42
C LYS A 16 1.32 16.83 -9.91
N SER A 17 0.40 17.80 -9.99
CA SER A 17 0.60 19.15 -9.49
C SER A 17 -0.65 20.03 -9.61
N TYR A 18 -0.88 20.89 -8.62
CA TYR A 18 -1.76 22.09 -8.60
C TYR A 18 -3.25 21.95 -8.91
N THR A 19 -3.76 20.79 -9.26
CA THR A 19 -5.18 20.67 -9.57
C THR A 19 -5.88 19.88 -8.47
N ILE A 20 -6.67 20.58 -7.67
CA ILE A 20 -7.62 19.93 -6.77
C ILE A 20 -8.80 19.51 -7.63
N LEU A 21 -9.06 18.22 -7.69
CA LEU A 21 -10.26 17.66 -8.29
C LEU A 21 -11.33 17.51 -7.20
N ASN A 22 -12.43 18.19 -7.37
CA ASN A 22 -13.62 17.96 -6.56
C ASN A 22 -14.69 17.32 -7.44
N ALA A 23 -14.87 16.01 -7.31
CA ALA A 23 -15.81 15.21 -8.05
C ALA A 23 -16.64 14.32 -7.08
N PRO A 24 -17.59 14.93 -6.34
CA PRO A 24 -18.26 14.28 -5.21
C PRO A 24 -19.16 13.10 -5.61
N LYS A 25 -19.46 12.93 -6.91
CA LYS A 25 -20.23 11.80 -7.42
C LYS A 25 -19.40 10.78 -8.20
N LEU A 26 -18.08 11.00 -8.30
CA LEU A 26 -17.20 10.11 -9.03
C LEU A 26 -17.04 8.78 -8.28
N LYS A 27 -17.60 7.72 -8.83
CA LYS A 27 -17.59 6.37 -8.25
C LYS A 27 -16.57 5.46 -8.91
N ARG A 28 -16.24 5.73 -10.20
CA ARG A 28 -15.49 4.78 -11.02
C ARG A 28 -14.40 5.45 -11.85
N ILE A 29 -13.20 4.92 -11.78
CA ILE A 29 -12.10 5.20 -12.70
C ILE A 29 -11.76 3.88 -13.39
N ASP A 30 -11.86 3.81 -14.73
CA ASP A 30 -11.66 2.57 -15.49
C ASP A 30 -10.17 2.24 -15.70
N GLU A 31 -9.34 3.25 -15.77
CA GLU A 31 -7.91 3.12 -15.96
C GLU A 31 -7.18 3.35 -14.63
N LYS A 32 -6.04 4.01 -14.66
CA LYS A 32 -5.23 4.30 -13.47
C LYS A 32 -5.62 5.60 -12.79
N LEU A 33 -5.43 5.61 -11.48
CA LEU A 33 -5.50 6.78 -10.62
C LEU A 33 -4.14 7.03 -10.00
N TYR A 34 -3.55 8.19 -10.28
CA TYR A 34 -2.34 8.65 -9.61
C TYR A 34 -2.60 9.94 -8.83
N ILE A 35 -2.32 9.90 -7.55
CA ILE A 35 -2.40 11.03 -6.64
C ILE A 35 -0.99 11.31 -6.14
N GLY A 36 -0.41 12.44 -6.58
CA GLY A 36 0.93 12.82 -6.16
C GLY A 36 1.13 14.32 -6.22
N VAL A 37 1.91 14.83 -5.29
CA VAL A 37 2.33 16.22 -5.24
C VAL A 37 3.84 16.27 -5.43
N ALA A 38 4.32 17.04 -6.42
CA ALA A 38 5.75 17.17 -6.65
C ALA A 38 6.44 17.79 -5.42
N ALA A 39 7.41 17.09 -4.86
CA ALA A 39 8.14 17.45 -3.64
C ALA A 39 8.76 18.88 -3.64
N SER A 40 8.98 19.47 -4.81
CA SER A 40 9.53 20.84 -4.95
C SER A 40 8.54 21.95 -4.63
N LYS A 41 7.28 21.62 -4.29
CA LYS A 41 6.20 22.59 -4.14
C LYS A 41 5.27 22.34 -2.95
N VAL A 42 5.81 21.73 -1.93
CA VAL A 42 5.16 21.60 -0.63
C VAL A 42 4.84 22.99 -0.09
N GLY A 43 3.55 23.27 0.03
CA GLY A 43 3.05 24.56 0.54
C GLY A 43 1.85 25.14 -0.20
N SER A 44 1.48 24.64 -1.37
CA SER A 44 0.38 25.23 -2.14
C SER A 44 -0.77 24.28 -2.50
N ILE A 45 -0.60 22.95 -2.46
CA ILE A 45 -1.69 21.97 -2.58
C ILE A 45 -1.38 20.79 -1.65
N ASN A 46 -2.35 20.44 -0.83
CA ASN A 46 -2.28 19.29 0.06
C ASN A 46 -2.82 18.06 -0.68
N ALA A 47 -2.04 16.98 -0.73
CA ALA A 47 -2.47 15.70 -1.30
C ALA A 47 -3.75 15.19 -0.61
N GLN A 48 -3.96 15.52 0.66
CA GLN A 48 -5.19 15.24 1.38
C GLN A 48 -6.42 15.91 0.76
N GLU A 49 -6.30 17.15 0.24
CA GLU A 49 -7.42 17.82 -0.41
C GLU A 49 -7.82 17.15 -1.72
N ILE A 50 -6.84 16.57 -2.44
CA ILE A 50 -7.12 15.77 -3.66
C ILE A 50 -7.89 14.51 -3.29
N LEU A 51 -7.47 13.80 -2.24
CA LEU A 51 -8.18 12.63 -1.74
C LEU A 51 -9.59 12.97 -1.30
N ASN A 52 -9.79 14.07 -0.58
CA ASN A 52 -11.11 14.51 -0.12
C ASN A 52 -12.07 14.73 -1.29
N GLY A 53 -11.57 15.23 -2.42
CA GLY A 53 -12.36 15.42 -3.64
C GLY A 53 -12.78 14.12 -4.35
N LEU A 54 -12.22 12.98 -3.95
CA LEU A 54 -12.48 11.65 -4.50
C LEU A 54 -13.27 10.74 -3.53
N SER A 55 -13.94 11.30 -2.53
CA SER A 55 -14.54 10.57 -1.40
C SER A 55 -15.68 9.59 -1.78
N SER A 56 -16.21 9.66 -2.99
CA SER A 56 -17.25 8.72 -3.48
C SER A 56 -16.71 7.55 -4.28
N ILE A 57 -15.39 7.47 -4.50
CA ILE A 57 -14.80 6.45 -5.35
C ILE A 57 -15.00 5.05 -4.75
N THR A 58 -15.43 4.11 -5.57
CA THR A 58 -15.64 2.72 -5.18
C THR A 58 -14.79 1.73 -5.98
N TYR A 59 -14.27 2.18 -7.14
CA TYR A 59 -13.61 1.31 -8.10
C TYR A 59 -12.50 2.03 -8.86
N VAL A 60 -11.34 1.38 -8.94
CA VAL A 60 -10.23 1.75 -9.83
C VAL A 60 -9.89 0.53 -10.69
N GLY A 61 -9.99 0.65 -12.01
CA GLY A 61 -9.88 -0.48 -12.94
C GLY A 61 -8.45 -0.98 -13.17
N LYS A 62 -7.46 -0.11 -13.02
CA LYS A 62 -6.03 -0.45 -13.09
C LYS A 62 -5.31 0.00 -11.81
N ASP A 63 -4.13 0.61 -11.94
CA ASP A 63 -3.31 0.96 -10.79
C ASP A 63 -3.88 2.15 -10.01
N LEU A 64 -3.80 2.04 -8.70
CA LEU A 64 -3.94 3.15 -7.76
C LEU A 64 -2.56 3.44 -7.15
N ARG A 65 -2.00 4.59 -7.47
CA ARG A 65 -0.74 5.05 -6.88
C ARG A 65 -0.98 6.32 -6.07
N ILE A 66 -0.54 6.31 -4.84
CA ILE A 66 -0.66 7.42 -3.91
C ILE A 66 0.74 7.82 -3.44
N ASP A 67 1.13 9.06 -3.75
CA ASP A 67 2.25 9.70 -3.09
C ASP A 67 1.76 10.21 -1.73
N CYS A 68 2.28 9.59 -0.68
CA CYS A 68 1.81 9.82 0.67
C CYS A 68 2.34 11.11 1.31
N SER A 69 3.11 11.92 0.60
CA SER A 69 3.57 13.21 1.10
C SER A 69 2.39 14.13 1.42
N GLY A 70 2.25 14.52 2.68
CA GLY A 70 1.16 15.38 3.12
C GLY A 70 -0.21 14.70 3.21
N ILE A 71 -0.28 13.36 3.11
CA ILE A 71 -1.48 12.59 3.44
C ILE A 71 -1.54 12.40 4.95
N GLU A 72 -2.67 12.74 5.53
CA GLU A 72 -2.94 12.57 6.97
C GLU A 72 -3.85 11.37 7.24
N SER A 73 -4.73 11.03 6.29
CA SER A 73 -5.70 9.95 6.41
C SER A 73 -6.19 9.46 5.05
N PHE A 74 -6.44 8.17 4.93
CA PHE A 74 -7.10 7.56 3.77
C PHE A 74 -8.64 7.49 3.91
N GLU A 75 -9.23 8.06 4.97
CA GLU A 75 -10.68 8.08 5.17
C GLU A 75 -11.52 8.47 3.93
N PRO A 76 -11.09 9.39 3.06
CA PRO A 76 -11.83 9.66 1.83
C PRO A 76 -11.98 8.44 0.91
N LEU A 77 -11.13 7.42 1.04
CA LEU A 77 -11.19 6.20 0.22
C LEU A 77 -12.01 5.06 0.87
N ARG A 78 -12.73 5.33 1.97
CA ARG A 78 -13.49 4.31 2.72
C ARG A 78 -14.54 3.54 1.91
N ASN A 79 -14.95 4.07 0.77
CA ASN A 79 -15.89 3.42 -0.12
C ASN A 79 -15.21 2.59 -1.22
N LEU A 80 -13.87 2.65 -1.35
CA LEU A 80 -13.13 1.94 -2.36
C LEU A 80 -13.13 0.44 -2.06
N SER A 81 -13.74 -0.35 -2.94
CA SER A 81 -13.89 -1.80 -2.75
C SER A 81 -13.01 -2.64 -3.66
N PHE A 82 -12.48 -2.05 -4.74
CA PHE A 82 -11.72 -2.77 -5.75
C PHE A 82 -10.64 -1.90 -6.40
N VAL A 83 -9.44 -2.48 -6.54
CA VAL A 83 -8.35 -1.98 -7.38
C VAL A 83 -7.95 -3.09 -8.35
N GLY A 84 -8.05 -2.86 -9.66
CA GLY A 84 -7.82 -3.88 -10.68
C GLY A 84 -6.35 -4.15 -10.98
N GLY A 85 -5.48 -3.18 -10.80
CA GLY A 85 -4.04 -3.26 -10.94
C GLY A 85 -3.31 -3.20 -9.60
N ASP A 86 -2.11 -2.61 -9.59
CA ASP A 86 -1.30 -2.43 -8.39
C ASP A 86 -1.88 -1.32 -7.48
N LEU A 87 -1.89 -1.56 -6.17
CA LEU A 87 -2.04 -0.52 -5.15
C LEU A 87 -0.65 -0.16 -4.62
N ILE A 88 -0.22 1.07 -4.90
CA ILE A 88 1.14 1.52 -4.64
C ILE A 88 1.11 2.72 -3.69
N PHE A 89 1.74 2.55 -2.54
CA PHE A 89 2.05 3.66 -1.64
C PHE A 89 3.48 4.12 -1.91
N ASP A 90 3.59 5.23 -2.60
CA ASP A 90 4.87 5.88 -2.87
C ASP A 90 5.15 6.93 -1.79
N ILE A 91 6.35 6.91 -1.30
CA ILE A 91 6.77 7.84 -0.27
C ILE A 91 7.96 8.61 -0.83
N GLY A 92 7.63 9.63 -1.59
CA GLY A 92 8.61 10.58 -2.08
C GLY A 92 8.73 11.78 -1.16
N GLY A 93 9.95 12.12 -0.77
CA GLY A 93 10.25 13.40 -0.14
C GLY A 93 10.71 13.33 1.32
N SER A 94 11.36 14.40 1.75
CA SER A 94 11.97 14.58 3.06
C SER A 94 10.98 15.00 4.16
N GLU A 95 9.68 14.99 3.88
CA GLU A 95 8.68 15.49 4.81
C GLU A 95 8.09 14.37 5.67
N ARG A 96 7.84 14.71 6.92
CA ARG A 96 7.27 13.80 7.91
C ARG A 96 5.87 13.40 7.50
N ASN A 97 5.69 12.14 7.21
CA ASN A 97 4.39 11.55 7.03
C ASN A 97 3.74 11.33 8.40
N ASN A 98 2.56 11.90 8.61
CA ASN A 98 1.81 11.76 9.86
C ASN A 98 0.86 10.56 9.85
N LEU A 99 0.84 9.75 8.79
CA LEU A 99 0.02 8.56 8.71
C LEU A 99 0.33 7.57 9.84
N GLN A 100 -0.71 7.15 10.52
CA GLN A 100 -0.61 6.19 11.63
C GLN A 100 -1.16 4.80 11.27
N SER A 101 -1.99 4.72 10.22
CA SER A 101 -2.65 3.50 9.78
C SER A 101 -3.09 3.63 8.31
N PHE A 102 -3.61 2.55 7.75
CA PHE A 102 -4.30 2.53 6.45
C PHE A 102 -5.82 2.67 6.60
N THR A 103 -6.31 3.23 7.72
CA THR A 103 -7.73 3.53 7.93
C THR A 103 -8.31 4.33 6.77
N GLY A 104 -9.39 3.83 6.17
CA GLY A 104 -9.96 4.30 4.92
C GLY A 104 -9.96 3.25 3.80
N PHE A 105 -9.34 2.08 4.01
CA PHE A 105 -9.40 0.96 3.07
C PHE A 105 -10.28 -0.20 3.57
N GLU A 106 -11.15 0.04 4.57
CA GLU A 106 -11.97 -1.02 5.17
C GLU A 106 -12.95 -1.67 4.20
N SER A 107 -13.36 -0.98 3.11
CA SER A 107 -14.22 -1.56 2.08
C SER A 107 -13.44 -2.35 1.03
N LEU A 108 -12.10 -2.27 1.00
CA LEU A 108 -11.30 -2.89 -0.04
C LEU A 108 -11.19 -4.40 0.18
N THR A 109 -11.70 -5.16 -0.78
CA THR A 109 -11.72 -6.63 -0.72
C THR A 109 -10.71 -7.28 -1.65
N THR A 110 -10.35 -6.60 -2.74
CA THR A 110 -9.51 -7.18 -3.80
C THR A 110 -8.58 -6.13 -4.40
N ILE A 111 -7.32 -6.53 -4.56
CA ILE A 111 -6.32 -5.86 -5.37
C ILE A 111 -5.91 -6.85 -6.46
N GLY A 112 -6.26 -6.57 -7.73
CA GLY A 112 -5.96 -7.48 -8.85
C GLY A 112 -4.48 -7.61 -9.16
N GLY A 113 -3.71 -6.55 -8.95
CA GLY A 113 -2.25 -6.52 -8.98
C GLY A 113 -1.62 -6.64 -7.59
N ARG A 114 -0.48 -6.03 -7.41
CA ARG A 114 0.29 -6.11 -6.17
C ARG A 114 -0.13 -5.05 -5.16
N LEU A 115 -0.09 -5.40 -3.89
CA LEU A 115 0.02 -4.42 -2.81
C LEU A 115 1.52 -4.10 -2.63
N ILE A 116 1.90 -2.87 -2.95
CA ILE A 116 3.29 -2.42 -2.92
C ILE A 116 3.44 -1.31 -1.88
N TRP A 117 4.32 -1.56 -0.92
CA TRP A 117 4.61 -0.63 0.13
C TRP A 117 6.12 -0.60 0.42
N GLY A 118 6.66 0.59 0.51
CA GLY A 118 8.08 0.73 0.86
C GLY A 118 8.78 1.86 0.13
N THR A 119 10.10 1.89 0.29
CA THR A 119 10.98 2.90 -0.31
C THR A 119 11.53 2.42 -1.66
N GLY A 120 11.70 3.33 -2.61
CA GLY A 120 12.35 3.03 -3.88
C GLY A 120 11.45 2.46 -4.97
N VAL A 121 10.12 2.51 -4.81
CA VAL A 121 9.19 2.15 -5.89
C VAL A 121 8.98 3.33 -6.83
N SER A 122 10.05 3.82 -7.44
CA SER A 122 9.92 4.82 -8.50
C SER A 122 9.86 4.13 -9.86
N SER A 123 8.87 4.49 -10.66
CA SER A 123 8.77 4.09 -12.07
C SER A 123 9.92 4.62 -12.94
N ALA A 124 10.84 5.39 -12.38
CA ALA A 124 11.93 6.08 -13.08
C ALA A 124 13.35 5.68 -12.61
N GLY A 125 13.50 4.64 -11.80
CA GLY A 125 14.83 4.11 -11.43
C GLY A 125 15.67 5.02 -10.51
N SER A 126 15.16 6.14 -10.01
CA SER A 126 15.87 6.96 -9.04
C SER A 126 15.38 6.66 -7.62
N VAL A 127 16.29 6.21 -6.79
CA VAL A 127 16.07 5.96 -5.36
C VAL A 127 15.90 7.31 -4.66
N SER A 128 14.70 7.62 -4.22
CA SER A 128 14.47 8.77 -3.34
C SER A 128 14.87 8.39 -1.93
N THR A 129 15.84 9.08 -1.42
CA THR A 129 16.66 8.72 -0.27
C THR A 129 16.06 9.17 1.02
N TYR A 130 15.04 9.23 1.50
CA TYR A 130 14.58 9.51 2.88
C TYR A 130 13.05 9.42 2.96
N THR A 131 12.57 8.34 3.53
CA THR A 131 11.15 8.25 3.81
C THR A 131 10.90 7.48 5.09
N SER A 132 10.07 7.99 5.94
CA SER A 132 9.70 7.28 7.15
C SER A 132 8.18 7.19 7.23
N PHE A 133 7.66 5.98 7.14
CA PHE A 133 6.37 5.64 7.73
C PHE A 133 6.54 5.44 9.24
N SER A 134 7.24 6.33 9.88
CA SER A 134 7.66 6.18 11.26
C SER A 134 6.50 6.02 12.26
N ASN A 135 5.28 6.24 11.84
CA ASN A 135 4.09 6.16 12.70
C ASN A 135 3.14 5.02 12.35
N ILE A 136 3.27 4.36 11.18
CA ILE A 136 2.44 3.21 10.83
C ILE A 136 2.92 2.01 11.65
N GLN A 137 1.97 1.33 12.30
CA GLN A 137 2.25 0.21 13.20
C GLN A 137 1.86 -1.15 12.60
N SER A 138 0.93 -1.17 11.65
CA SER A 138 0.39 -2.38 11.04
C SER A 138 -0.37 -2.05 9.74
N PHE A 139 -0.99 -3.06 9.14
CA PHE A 139 -1.92 -2.90 8.02
C PHE A 139 -3.37 -2.60 8.44
N GLN A 140 -3.60 -2.07 9.65
CA GLN A 140 -4.92 -1.68 10.11
C GLN A 140 -5.60 -0.75 9.08
N GLY A 141 -6.79 -1.14 8.61
CA GLY A 141 -7.53 -0.53 7.51
C GLY A 141 -7.80 -1.51 6.37
N PHE A 142 -6.98 -2.56 6.19
CA PHE A 142 -7.20 -3.60 5.18
C PHE A 142 -7.99 -4.82 5.70
N ASN A 143 -8.79 -4.63 6.73
CA ASN A 143 -9.44 -5.72 7.47
C ASN A 143 -10.36 -6.61 6.62
N ASN A 144 -10.84 -6.15 5.47
CA ASN A 144 -11.68 -6.93 4.55
C ASN A 144 -10.96 -7.41 3.29
N LEU A 145 -9.65 -7.14 3.18
CA LEU A 145 -8.85 -7.55 2.03
C LEU A 145 -8.68 -9.08 2.02
N SER A 146 -9.19 -9.74 0.99
CA SER A 146 -9.21 -11.20 0.91
C SER A 146 -8.31 -11.78 -0.19
N SER A 147 -8.05 -11.01 -1.26
CA SER A 147 -7.23 -11.46 -2.39
C SER A 147 -6.40 -10.33 -2.97
N ILE A 148 -5.14 -10.63 -3.25
CA ILE A 148 -4.22 -9.72 -3.95
C ILE A 148 -3.45 -10.46 -5.05
N GLY A 149 -3.07 -9.72 -6.10
CA GLY A 149 -2.25 -10.26 -7.18
C GLY A 149 -0.80 -10.52 -6.78
N GLY A 150 -0.29 -9.84 -5.76
CA GLY A 150 1.03 -10.06 -5.18
C GLY A 150 1.26 -9.14 -3.98
N PHE A 151 2.30 -9.41 -3.22
CA PHE A 151 2.70 -8.58 -2.09
C PHE A 151 4.17 -8.19 -2.21
N ARG A 152 4.46 -6.91 -2.14
CA ARG A 152 5.84 -6.44 -2.11
C ARG A 152 6.02 -5.36 -1.05
N MET A 153 6.86 -5.66 -0.09
CA MET A 153 7.36 -4.72 0.90
C MET A 153 8.88 -4.61 0.74
N SER A 154 9.35 -3.44 0.34
CA SER A 154 10.78 -3.21 0.11
C SER A 154 11.20 -1.94 0.84
N ILE A 155 12.15 -2.06 1.74
CA ILE A 155 12.60 -0.94 2.55
C ILE A 155 14.11 -0.93 2.62
N ASN A 156 14.69 0.08 2.01
CA ASN A 156 16.14 0.24 1.94
C ASN A 156 16.65 1.28 2.95
N TYR A 157 15.78 2.22 3.36
CA TYR A 157 16.14 3.31 4.27
C TYR A 157 14.92 3.78 5.05
N GLY A 158 15.11 4.23 6.28
CA GLY A 158 14.08 4.88 7.09
C GLY A 158 13.80 4.19 8.42
N ASP A 159 13.06 4.87 9.30
CA ASP A 159 12.67 4.33 10.61
C ASP A 159 11.28 3.66 10.50
N PHE A 160 11.27 2.35 10.64
CA PHE A 160 10.05 1.53 10.66
C PHE A 160 9.91 0.76 11.99
N SER A 161 10.57 1.23 13.03
CA SER A 161 10.60 0.57 14.33
C SER A 161 9.21 0.37 14.97
N LYS A 162 8.24 1.19 14.59
CA LYS A 162 6.85 1.08 15.06
C LYS A 162 6.02 0.09 14.27
N PHE A 163 6.42 -0.31 13.05
CA PHE A 163 5.71 -1.31 12.28
C PHE A 163 6.03 -2.70 12.82
N THR A 164 5.15 -3.22 13.68
CA THR A 164 5.42 -4.43 14.45
C THR A 164 4.64 -5.65 14.01
N SER A 165 3.53 -5.45 13.27
CA SER A 165 2.67 -6.58 12.91
C SER A 165 1.96 -6.40 11.56
N PHE A 166 1.43 -7.52 11.06
CA PHE A 166 0.56 -7.55 9.90
C PHE A 166 -0.94 -7.45 10.26
N ALA A 167 -1.27 -7.03 11.48
CA ALA A 167 -2.65 -6.79 11.89
C ALA A 167 -3.38 -5.91 10.87
N GLY A 168 -4.61 -6.32 10.50
CA GLY A 168 -5.38 -5.75 9.40
C GLY A 168 -5.42 -6.64 8.15
N LEU A 169 -4.62 -7.72 8.08
CA LEU A 169 -4.65 -8.69 6.98
C LEU A 169 -5.25 -10.05 7.38
N GLU A 170 -6.03 -10.10 8.45
CA GLU A 170 -6.59 -11.35 9.00
C GLU A 170 -7.52 -12.07 8.00
N ASN A 171 -8.11 -11.34 7.04
CA ASN A 171 -8.98 -11.91 6.02
C ASN A 171 -8.27 -12.23 4.70
N LEU A 172 -6.95 -11.98 4.59
CA LEU A 172 -6.20 -12.30 3.39
C LEU A 172 -6.02 -13.82 3.26
N ARG A 173 -6.56 -14.38 2.16
CA ARG A 173 -6.55 -15.81 1.89
C ARG A 173 -5.69 -16.18 0.69
N GLN A 174 -5.60 -15.31 -0.31
CA GLN A 174 -4.95 -15.63 -1.57
C GLN A 174 -4.01 -14.52 -2.03
N ILE A 175 -2.79 -14.92 -2.38
CA ILE A 175 -1.81 -14.11 -3.11
C ILE A 175 -1.50 -14.84 -4.42
N LYS A 176 -1.99 -14.29 -5.56
CA LYS A 176 -1.88 -14.92 -6.89
C LYS A 176 -0.50 -14.81 -7.52
N GLY A 177 0.37 -14.01 -6.97
CA GLY A 177 1.73 -13.81 -7.42
C GLY A 177 2.72 -13.93 -6.29
N ASP A 178 3.82 -13.20 -6.39
CA ASP A 178 4.91 -13.26 -5.42
C ASP A 178 4.51 -12.61 -4.08
N PHE A 179 5.07 -13.17 -3.02
CA PHE A 179 5.10 -12.56 -1.69
C PHE A 179 6.55 -12.25 -1.33
N THR A 180 6.89 -10.97 -1.31
CA THR A 180 8.26 -10.55 -1.01
C THR A 180 8.30 -9.47 0.05
N ILE A 181 9.10 -9.72 1.08
CA ILE A 181 9.52 -8.74 2.08
C ILE A 181 11.04 -8.65 1.99
N GLU A 182 11.55 -7.49 1.61
CA GLU A 182 12.98 -7.24 1.49
C GLU A 182 13.35 -5.98 2.24
N ILE A 183 14.20 -6.15 3.20
CA ILE A 183 14.53 -5.15 4.18
C ILE A 183 16.04 -5.11 4.34
N GLU A 184 16.65 -3.96 4.06
CA GLU A 184 18.11 -3.81 4.02
C GLU A 184 18.67 -3.09 5.24
N ASP A 185 17.83 -2.39 6.03
CA ASP A 185 18.27 -1.61 7.17
C ASP A 185 17.92 -2.25 8.52
N SER A 186 18.65 -1.94 9.57
CA SER A 186 18.57 -2.62 10.87
C SER A 186 17.52 -2.07 11.85
N PHE A 187 16.71 -1.09 11.45
CA PHE A 187 15.73 -0.43 12.35
C PHE A 187 14.30 -1.00 12.23
N TRP A 188 14.10 -2.23 12.71
CA TRP A 188 12.90 -3.01 12.45
C TRP A 188 12.06 -3.26 13.65
N GLY A 189 10.75 -3.10 13.41
CA GLY A 189 9.73 -3.47 14.37
C GLY A 189 9.09 -4.84 14.13
N LEU A 190 8.99 -5.32 12.86
CA LEU A 190 8.19 -6.47 12.51
C LEU A 190 8.61 -7.73 13.27
N SER A 191 7.69 -8.19 14.11
CA SER A 191 7.86 -9.38 14.96
C SER A 191 6.64 -10.30 14.93
N ASP A 192 5.53 -9.86 14.34
CA ASP A 192 4.27 -10.59 14.36
C ASP A 192 3.62 -10.63 12.97
N ILE A 193 3.42 -11.83 12.45
CA ILE A 193 2.68 -12.12 11.22
C ILE A 193 1.46 -13.01 11.48
N SER A 194 0.97 -13.07 12.71
CA SER A 194 -0.18 -13.90 13.10
C SER A 194 -1.44 -13.61 12.28
N ALA A 195 -1.60 -12.39 11.79
CA ALA A 195 -2.66 -12.00 10.87
C ALA A 195 -2.70 -12.83 9.57
N LEU A 196 -1.58 -13.46 9.18
CA LEU A 196 -1.52 -14.30 7.98
C LEU A 196 -1.91 -15.76 8.21
N THR A 197 -2.45 -16.11 9.38
CA THR A 197 -2.86 -17.48 9.71
C THR A 197 -3.92 -18.04 8.74
N ASN A 198 -4.73 -17.17 8.15
CA ASN A 198 -5.77 -17.54 7.18
C ASN A 198 -5.28 -17.51 5.72
N LEU A 199 -4.01 -17.23 5.47
CA LEU A 199 -3.44 -17.26 4.12
C LEU A 199 -3.34 -18.70 3.63
N GLU A 200 -4.09 -19.00 2.57
CA GLU A 200 -4.24 -20.35 2.02
C GLU A 200 -3.25 -20.62 0.89
N THR A 201 -3.04 -19.62 0.01
CA THR A 201 -2.20 -19.80 -1.19
C THR A 201 -1.31 -18.60 -1.47
N VAL A 202 -0.09 -18.93 -1.93
CA VAL A 202 0.83 -18.02 -2.63
C VAL A 202 1.20 -18.72 -3.94
N GLU A 203 0.86 -18.13 -5.09
CA GLU A 203 0.95 -18.78 -6.40
C GLU A 203 2.14 -18.27 -7.24
N GLY A 204 2.86 -17.27 -6.75
CA GLY A 204 4.02 -16.69 -7.44
C GLY A 204 5.27 -17.57 -7.43
N SER A 205 6.30 -17.08 -8.07
CA SER A 205 7.61 -17.73 -8.12
C SER A 205 8.49 -17.42 -6.91
N GLU A 206 8.22 -16.32 -6.20
CA GLU A 206 8.95 -15.90 -5.01
C GLU A 206 8.04 -15.87 -3.77
N PHE A 207 8.45 -16.59 -2.74
CA PHE A 207 7.93 -16.45 -1.39
C PHE A 207 9.12 -16.19 -0.45
N LYS A 208 9.33 -14.93 -0.12
CA LYS A 208 10.57 -14.46 0.48
C LYS A 208 10.33 -13.48 1.61
N ILE A 209 11.02 -13.70 2.72
CA ILE A 209 11.09 -12.78 3.86
C ILE A 209 12.57 -12.59 4.22
N LYS A 210 13.08 -11.38 3.99
CA LYS A 210 14.49 -11.02 4.24
C LYS A 210 14.57 -9.81 5.16
N GLY A 211 15.48 -9.86 6.14
CA GLY A 211 15.85 -8.72 6.99
C GLY A 211 14.90 -8.46 8.18
N CYS A 212 14.00 -9.37 8.51
CA CYS A 212 13.07 -9.24 9.63
C CYS A 212 13.66 -9.89 10.90
N TYR A 213 14.63 -9.25 11.53
CA TYR A 213 15.42 -9.80 12.64
C TYR A 213 14.64 -10.18 13.90
N LYS A 214 13.45 -9.59 14.09
CA LYS A 214 12.61 -9.87 15.25
C LYS A 214 11.51 -10.88 14.97
N LEU A 215 11.40 -11.32 13.71
CA LEU A 215 10.38 -12.29 13.30
C LEU A 215 10.94 -13.71 13.51
N GLU A 216 10.47 -14.38 14.56
CA GLU A 216 10.91 -15.72 14.94
C GLU A 216 9.87 -16.79 14.64
N ASP A 217 8.58 -16.43 14.61
CA ASP A 217 7.47 -17.37 14.39
C ASP A 217 6.91 -17.26 12.96
N PHE A 218 7.11 -18.31 12.18
CA PHE A 218 6.56 -18.49 10.83
C PHE A 218 5.37 -19.45 10.78
N THR A 219 4.89 -19.95 11.92
CA THR A 219 3.74 -20.87 11.97
C THR A 219 2.46 -20.30 11.34
N PRO A 220 2.19 -18.99 11.36
CA PRO A 220 1.07 -18.41 10.63
C PRO A 220 1.06 -18.70 9.13
N LEU A 221 2.23 -18.94 8.52
CA LEU A 221 2.35 -19.23 7.09
C LEU A 221 2.20 -20.72 6.76
N LYS A 222 1.97 -21.59 7.75
CA LYS A 222 1.95 -23.04 7.57
C LYS A 222 1.01 -23.49 6.45
N GLN A 223 -0.19 -22.94 6.38
CA GLN A 223 -1.17 -23.34 5.36
C GLN A 223 -0.69 -22.94 3.96
N ALA A 224 -0.28 -21.70 3.78
CA ALA A 224 0.26 -21.21 2.50
C ALA A 224 1.51 -22.00 2.08
N LEU A 225 2.43 -22.27 3.00
CA LEU A 225 3.66 -23.03 2.72
C LEU A 225 3.38 -24.49 2.35
N THR A 226 2.31 -25.08 2.86
CA THR A 226 1.93 -26.46 2.51
C THR A 226 1.46 -26.57 1.05
N SER A 227 0.82 -25.52 0.53
CA SER A 227 0.34 -25.46 -0.86
C SER A 227 1.37 -24.93 -1.85
N TYR A 228 2.41 -24.21 -1.35
CA TYR A 228 3.40 -23.55 -2.19
C TYR A 228 4.33 -24.56 -2.89
N GLN A 229 4.48 -24.40 -4.21
CA GLN A 229 5.27 -25.31 -5.03
C GLN A 229 6.73 -24.84 -5.26
N GLY A 230 7.05 -23.62 -4.81
CA GLY A 230 8.39 -23.02 -4.96
C GLY A 230 9.26 -23.18 -3.72
N THR A 231 10.30 -22.35 -3.66
CA THR A 231 11.20 -22.28 -2.50
C THR A 231 10.81 -21.09 -1.62
N PHE A 232 10.42 -21.38 -0.38
CA PHE A 232 10.30 -20.35 0.64
C PHE A 232 11.69 -19.99 1.15
N SER A 233 12.05 -18.74 1.12
CA SER A 233 13.35 -18.28 1.60
C SER A 233 13.21 -17.24 2.70
N THR A 234 13.91 -17.51 3.80
CA THR A 234 14.06 -16.57 4.90
C THR A 234 15.54 -16.26 5.09
N TYR A 235 15.87 -15.01 5.25
CA TYR A 235 17.22 -14.58 5.57
C TYR A 235 17.12 -13.66 6.79
N SER A 236 17.49 -14.17 7.94
CA SER A 236 17.80 -13.32 9.08
C SER A 236 19.28 -12.94 8.98
N ASN A 237 19.58 -11.68 8.98
CA ASN A 237 20.96 -11.20 8.96
C ASN A 237 21.41 -10.83 10.40
N GLY A 238 21.01 -11.61 11.37
CA GLY A 238 21.46 -11.51 12.77
C GLY A 238 22.48 -12.57 13.08
#